data_166be916d582a149b056fb3a00e5f7c8
#
_entry.id   166be916d582a149b056fb3a00e5f7c8
#
_cell.length_a   1.000
_cell.length_b   1.000
_cell.length_c   1.000
_cell.angle_alpha   90.00
_cell.angle_beta   90.00
_cell.angle_gamma   90.00
#
_symmetry.space_group_name_H-M   'P 1'
#
loop_
_entity.id
_entity.type
_entity.pdbx_description
1 polymer ?
#
loop_
_entity_poly.entity_id
_entity_poly.type
_entity_poly.pdbx_seq_one_letter_code
_entity_poly.pdbx_strand_id
1 'polypeptide(L)'
;MLDNTNATSVLTSFGDGFKTLIFGAMGAIGGAFSDAVRQQANAGPLVTTSRSAGPFATSAQHFACDVSDEASIAGVATAVADMAPFDLVINATGLLHDETIGVQPEKALRHISADAMARVMTVNAIGPALIMKYFVPLMARDKKAVMAHLSARVGSISDNRL
;
A
#
# COMPACT_ATOMS: atom_id res chain seq x y z
N MET A 1 -23.67 -0.70 -20.67
CA MET A 1 -22.96 0.58 -20.69
C MET A 1 -23.05 1.14 -19.29
N LEU A 2 -22.03 0.95 -18.44
CA LEU A 2 -22.02 1.54 -17.10
C LEU A 2 -21.59 2.99 -17.27
N ASP A 3 -22.43 3.89 -16.81
CA ASP A 3 -22.26 5.33 -16.89
C ASP A 3 -21.02 5.75 -16.06
N ASN A 4 -19.96 6.16 -16.74
CA ASN A 4 -18.64 6.44 -16.18
C ASN A 4 -18.53 7.90 -15.68
N THR A 5 -19.66 8.57 -15.43
CA THR A 5 -19.71 10.00 -15.09
C THR A 5 -19.60 10.31 -13.61
N ASN A 6 -19.45 9.31 -12.72
CA ASN A 6 -19.42 9.52 -11.26
C ASN A 6 -18.07 9.23 -10.57
N ALA A 7 -16.98 9.03 -11.33
CA ALA A 7 -15.67 8.77 -10.73
C ALA A 7 -14.96 10.02 -10.17
N THR A 8 -15.52 11.21 -10.36
CA THR A 8 -14.82 12.49 -10.19
C THR A 8 -14.88 13.10 -8.80
N SER A 9 -15.56 12.49 -7.82
CA SER A 9 -15.80 13.19 -6.53
C SER A 9 -15.37 12.47 -5.26
N VAL A 10 -14.71 11.31 -5.35
CA VAL A 10 -14.48 10.46 -4.17
C VAL A 10 -13.44 11.04 -3.21
N LEU A 11 -12.45 11.78 -3.69
CA LEU A 11 -11.35 12.31 -2.88
C LEU A 11 -11.38 13.82 -2.65
N THR A 12 -12.47 14.49 -2.98
CA THR A 12 -12.63 15.96 -2.80
C THR A 12 -12.50 16.40 -1.34
N SER A 13 -12.75 15.49 -0.40
CA SER A 13 -12.63 15.79 1.04
C SER A 13 -11.19 16.02 1.54
N PHE A 14 -10.18 15.76 0.70
CA PHE A 14 -8.78 16.09 1.00
C PHE A 14 -8.39 17.53 0.62
N GLY A 15 -9.23 18.24 -0.14
CA GLY A 15 -8.90 19.55 -0.68
C GLY A 15 -7.96 19.48 -1.90
N ASP A 16 -7.54 20.64 -2.39
CA ASP A 16 -6.68 20.75 -3.58
C ASP A 16 -5.22 20.45 -3.24
N GLY A 17 -4.54 19.79 -4.17
CA GLY A 17 -3.11 19.51 -4.06
C GLY A 17 -2.76 18.43 -3.03
N PHE A 18 -3.72 17.57 -2.65
CA PHE A 18 -3.44 16.49 -1.68
C PHE A 18 -2.37 15.52 -2.18
N LYS A 19 -1.42 15.22 -1.30
CA LYS A 19 -0.27 14.38 -1.60
C LYS A 19 -0.54 12.94 -1.20
N THR A 20 -0.28 12.03 -2.12
CA THR A 20 -0.54 10.59 -1.93
C THR A 20 0.73 9.77 -2.02
N LEU A 21 0.83 8.73 -1.18
CA LEU A 21 1.85 7.69 -1.27
C LEU A 21 1.18 6.31 -1.28
N ILE A 22 1.57 5.44 -2.25
CA ILE A 22 0.99 4.11 -2.41
C ILE A 22 2.09 3.05 -2.39
N PHE A 23 2.03 2.16 -1.40
CA PHE A 23 2.85 0.94 -1.35
C PHE A 23 2.19 -0.17 -2.17
N GLY A 24 3.00 -0.87 -2.98
CA GLY A 24 2.52 -1.98 -3.80
C GLY A 24 1.82 -1.55 -5.10
N ALA A 25 2.22 -0.42 -5.68
CA ALA A 25 1.60 0.16 -6.87
C ALA A 25 1.67 -0.73 -8.13
N MET A 26 2.54 -1.75 -8.16
CA MET A 26 2.62 -2.73 -9.26
C MET A 26 1.60 -3.86 -9.13
N GLY A 27 0.96 -4.02 -7.97
CA GLY A 27 -0.15 -4.95 -7.80
C GLY A 27 -1.44 -4.42 -8.42
N ALA A 28 -2.39 -5.30 -8.73
CA ALA A 28 -3.66 -4.93 -9.35
C ALA A 28 -4.43 -3.84 -8.55
N ILE A 29 -4.49 -3.99 -7.23
CA ILE A 29 -5.21 -3.05 -6.37
C ILE A 29 -4.42 -1.74 -6.22
N GLY A 30 -3.11 -1.80 -5.96
CA GLY A 30 -2.28 -0.60 -5.84
C GLY A 30 -2.20 0.20 -7.14
N GLY A 31 -2.15 -0.49 -8.29
CA GLY A 31 -2.25 0.12 -9.61
C GLY A 31 -3.58 0.85 -9.81
N ALA A 32 -4.69 0.19 -9.49
CA ALA A 32 -6.02 0.80 -9.59
C ALA A 32 -6.17 2.05 -8.69
N PHE A 33 -5.62 2.02 -7.47
CA PHE A 33 -5.57 3.21 -6.61
C PHE A 33 -4.71 4.33 -7.22
N SER A 34 -3.56 3.98 -7.80
CA SER A 34 -2.69 4.96 -8.46
C SER A 34 -3.39 5.65 -9.62
N ASP A 35 -4.12 4.89 -10.43
CA ASP A 35 -4.89 5.43 -11.55
C ASP A 35 -6.08 6.27 -11.08
N ALA A 36 -6.78 5.82 -10.03
CA ALA A 36 -7.88 6.57 -9.44
C ALA A 36 -7.41 7.93 -8.87
N VAL A 37 -6.23 7.98 -8.24
CA VAL A 37 -5.64 9.24 -7.74
C VAL A 37 -5.26 10.15 -8.90
N ARG A 38 -4.61 9.62 -9.95
CA ARG A 38 -4.21 10.42 -11.13
C ARG A 38 -5.39 11.06 -11.86
N GLN A 39 -6.57 10.44 -11.78
CA GLN A 39 -7.80 10.95 -12.40
C GLN A 39 -8.51 12.04 -11.57
N GLN A 40 -8.08 12.29 -10.32
CA GLN A 40 -8.68 13.36 -9.52
C GLN A 40 -8.15 14.73 -9.96
N ALA A 41 -9.05 15.66 -10.27
CA ALA A 41 -8.68 17.02 -10.69
C ALA A 41 -7.97 17.81 -9.57
N ASN A 42 -8.24 17.47 -8.31
CA ASN A 42 -7.64 18.09 -7.12
C ASN A 42 -6.40 17.34 -6.58
N ALA A 43 -5.92 16.28 -7.26
CA ALA A 43 -4.74 15.56 -6.80
C ALA A 43 -3.46 16.39 -6.96
N GLY A 44 -2.61 16.28 -5.96
CA GLY A 44 -1.23 16.76 -5.97
C GLY A 44 -0.24 15.63 -6.33
N PRO A 45 0.99 15.70 -5.84
CA PRO A 45 2.01 14.68 -6.07
C PRO A 45 1.58 13.29 -5.64
N LEU A 46 1.83 12.30 -6.50
CA LEU A 46 1.64 10.89 -6.22
C LEU A 46 3.00 10.18 -6.17
N VAL A 47 3.36 9.69 -5.00
CA VAL A 47 4.51 8.81 -4.79
C VAL A 47 4.04 7.36 -4.79
N THR A 48 4.78 6.49 -5.48
CA THR A 48 4.46 5.06 -5.56
C THR A 48 5.67 4.20 -5.18
N THR A 49 5.40 3.02 -4.65
CA THR A 49 6.47 2.04 -4.36
C THR A 49 6.11 0.64 -4.84
N SER A 50 7.13 -0.15 -5.14
CA SER A 50 7.01 -1.58 -5.41
C SER A 50 8.34 -2.28 -5.15
N ARG A 51 8.36 -3.62 -5.05
CA ARG A 51 9.61 -4.40 -4.85
C ARG A 51 10.60 -4.22 -6.00
N SER A 52 10.11 -4.00 -7.21
CA SER A 52 10.93 -3.74 -8.40
C SER A 52 10.45 -2.46 -9.07
N ALA A 53 11.36 -1.75 -9.72
CA ALA A 53 11.05 -0.51 -10.40
C ALA A 53 10.04 -0.68 -11.57
N GLY A 54 10.00 -1.87 -12.20
CA GLY A 54 9.07 -2.17 -13.29
C GLY A 54 9.01 -1.08 -14.35
N PRO A 55 7.82 -0.82 -14.96
CA PRO A 55 7.64 0.21 -15.96
C PRO A 55 7.78 1.65 -15.41
N PHE A 56 7.90 1.82 -14.09
CA PHE A 56 8.10 3.11 -13.43
C PHE A 56 9.57 3.42 -13.13
N ALA A 57 10.52 2.61 -13.60
CA ALA A 57 11.96 2.75 -13.31
C ALA A 57 12.52 4.15 -13.62
N THR A 58 11.89 4.90 -14.52
CA THR A 58 12.28 6.26 -14.92
C THR A 58 11.47 7.35 -14.23
N SER A 59 10.50 7.00 -13.38
CA SER A 59 9.70 7.99 -12.67
C SER A 59 10.41 8.47 -11.42
N ALA A 60 10.66 9.76 -11.31
CA ALA A 60 11.26 10.39 -10.13
C ALA A 60 10.43 10.25 -8.85
N GLN A 61 9.19 9.78 -8.96
CA GLN A 61 8.25 9.57 -7.84
C GLN A 61 7.94 8.10 -7.60
N HIS A 62 8.75 7.19 -8.14
CA HIS A 62 8.64 5.76 -7.87
C HIS A 62 9.90 5.25 -7.18
N PHE A 63 9.74 4.55 -6.05
CA PHE A 63 10.83 4.02 -5.25
C PHE A 63 10.72 2.51 -5.11
N ALA A 64 11.88 1.83 -5.15
CA ALA A 64 11.93 0.41 -4.78
C ALA A 64 11.71 0.28 -3.26
N CYS A 65 10.80 -0.61 -2.85
CA CYS A 65 10.49 -0.87 -1.45
C CYS A 65 10.05 -2.31 -1.26
N ASP A 66 10.81 -3.04 -0.47
CA ASP A 66 10.38 -4.33 0.07
C ASP A 66 9.83 -4.11 1.48
N VAL A 67 8.52 -4.34 1.66
CA VAL A 67 7.84 -4.16 2.96
C VAL A 67 8.22 -5.24 3.98
N SER A 68 8.92 -6.29 3.57
CA SER A 68 9.49 -7.29 4.47
C SER A 68 10.86 -6.88 5.03
N ASP A 69 11.45 -5.80 4.55
CA ASP A 69 12.74 -5.25 4.98
C ASP A 69 12.56 -3.85 5.60
N GLU A 70 12.80 -3.74 6.88
CA GLU A 70 12.69 -2.48 7.62
C GLU A 70 13.63 -1.40 7.06
N ALA A 71 14.85 -1.75 6.65
CA ALA A 71 15.81 -0.80 6.10
C ALA A 71 15.30 -0.23 4.76
N SER A 72 14.65 -1.06 3.94
CA SER A 72 14.01 -0.63 2.70
C SER A 72 12.90 0.39 2.96
N ILE A 73 12.03 0.14 3.95
CA ILE A 73 10.96 1.07 4.34
C ILE A 73 11.55 2.40 4.86
N ALA A 74 12.54 2.33 5.75
CA ALA A 74 13.22 3.50 6.30
C ALA A 74 13.92 4.33 5.21
N GLY A 75 14.54 3.67 4.24
CA GLY A 75 15.18 4.30 3.09
C GLY A 75 14.19 5.11 2.25
N VAL A 76 13.02 4.53 1.96
CA VAL A 76 11.96 5.28 1.25
C VAL A 76 11.46 6.46 2.08
N ALA A 77 11.22 6.30 3.38
CA ALA A 77 10.78 7.40 4.24
C ALA A 77 11.77 8.57 4.23
N THR A 78 13.07 8.28 4.24
CA THR A 78 14.13 9.29 4.12
C THR A 78 14.10 9.96 2.73
N ALA A 79 13.97 9.17 1.67
CA ALA A 79 13.99 9.69 0.30
C ALA A 79 12.80 10.60 -0.03
N VAL A 80 11.66 10.42 0.64
CA VAL A 80 10.44 11.20 0.41
C VAL A 80 10.18 12.27 1.48
N ALA A 81 11.09 12.44 2.44
CA ALA A 81 10.90 13.37 3.57
C ALA A 81 10.62 14.81 3.11
N ASP A 82 11.31 15.28 2.09
CA ASP A 82 11.10 16.63 1.51
C ASP A 82 9.77 16.78 0.76
N MET A 83 9.10 15.65 0.43
CA MET A 83 7.77 15.64 -0.18
C MET A 83 6.65 15.72 0.86
N ALA A 84 6.94 15.47 2.14
CA ALA A 84 5.96 15.53 3.23
C ALA A 84 5.38 16.96 3.39
N PRO A 85 4.25 17.13 4.07
CA PRO A 85 3.40 16.07 4.62
C PRO A 85 2.53 15.39 3.56
N PHE A 86 2.21 14.10 3.79
CA PHE A 86 1.27 13.34 2.98
C PHE A 86 -0.14 13.40 3.58
N ASP A 87 -1.14 13.47 2.70
CA ASP A 87 -2.55 13.48 3.06
C ASP A 87 -3.17 12.08 2.99
N LEU A 88 -2.69 11.25 2.07
CA LEU A 88 -3.18 9.90 1.86
C LEU A 88 -2.01 8.93 1.71
N VAL A 89 -1.93 7.95 2.60
CA VAL A 89 -0.98 6.83 2.48
C VAL A 89 -1.77 5.53 2.36
N ILE A 90 -1.55 4.77 1.30
CA ILE A 90 -2.23 3.49 1.06
C ILE A 90 -1.18 2.38 1.02
N ASN A 91 -1.34 1.38 1.87
CA ASN A 91 -0.60 0.13 1.75
C ASN A 91 -1.48 -0.94 1.09
N ALA A 92 -1.19 -1.22 -0.18
CA ALA A 92 -1.84 -2.25 -0.99
C ALA A 92 -0.95 -3.50 -1.15
N THR A 93 0.05 -3.66 -0.30
CA THR A 93 0.87 -4.89 -0.28
C THR A 93 0.16 -5.99 0.49
N GLY A 94 0.42 -7.24 0.09
CA GLY A 94 -0.10 -8.41 0.77
C GLY A 94 0.47 -9.68 0.16
N LEU A 95 0.59 -10.72 0.97
CA LEU A 95 1.05 -12.04 0.59
C LEU A 95 0.03 -13.09 1.03
N LEU A 96 -0.61 -13.76 0.08
CA LEU A 96 -1.46 -14.92 0.33
C LEU A 96 -0.81 -16.20 -0.19
N HIS A 97 -0.27 -16.15 -1.40
CA HIS A 97 0.51 -17.22 -1.97
C HIS A 97 1.60 -16.66 -2.88
N ASP A 98 2.72 -17.37 -2.95
CA ASP A 98 3.81 -17.11 -3.88
C ASP A 98 4.59 -18.41 -4.09
N GLU A 99 4.41 -19.02 -5.25
CA GLU A 99 5.02 -20.31 -5.57
C GLU A 99 6.55 -20.21 -5.64
N THR A 100 7.08 -19.04 -5.99
CA THR A 100 8.53 -18.83 -6.14
C THR A 100 9.26 -18.93 -4.81
N ILE A 101 8.57 -18.67 -3.70
CA ILE A 101 9.10 -18.74 -2.33
C ILE A 101 8.41 -19.82 -1.49
N GLY A 102 7.62 -20.69 -2.13
CA GLY A 102 6.95 -21.82 -1.49
C GLY A 102 5.86 -21.47 -0.48
N VAL A 103 5.23 -20.29 -0.61
CA VAL A 103 4.11 -19.89 0.22
C VAL A 103 2.80 -20.24 -0.48
N GLN A 104 1.98 -21.07 0.16
CA GLN A 104 0.64 -21.45 -0.31
C GLN A 104 -0.33 -21.46 0.87
N PRO A 105 -1.64 -21.15 0.63
CA PRO A 105 -2.65 -21.26 1.68
C PRO A 105 -2.75 -22.69 2.21
N GLU A 106 -2.73 -22.82 3.53
CA GLU A 106 -2.84 -24.11 4.21
C GLU A 106 -4.27 -24.67 4.11
N LYS A 107 -4.41 -25.85 3.53
CA LYS A 107 -5.69 -26.55 3.42
C LYS A 107 -5.89 -27.60 4.52
N ALA A 108 -4.88 -27.88 5.32
CA ALA A 108 -4.91 -28.82 6.43
C ALA A 108 -3.76 -28.54 7.40
N LEU A 109 -3.90 -28.94 8.67
CA LEU A 109 -2.89 -28.73 9.72
C LEU A 109 -1.50 -29.27 9.32
N ARG A 110 -1.43 -30.37 8.59
CA ARG A 110 -0.16 -30.94 8.11
C ARG A 110 0.58 -30.06 7.08
N HIS A 111 -0.08 -29.03 6.53
CA HIS A 111 0.51 -28.10 5.57
C HIS A 111 1.11 -26.84 6.23
N ILE A 112 0.94 -26.72 7.56
CA ILE A 112 1.51 -25.59 8.29
C ILE A 112 3.03 -25.66 8.21
N SER A 113 3.65 -24.57 7.77
CA SER A 113 5.08 -24.36 7.73
C SER A 113 5.43 -23.10 8.52
N ALA A 114 6.35 -23.23 9.47
CA ALA A 114 6.80 -22.08 10.26
C ALA A 114 7.41 -20.97 9.39
N ASP A 115 8.19 -21.36 8.37
CA ASP A 115 8.82 -20.40 7.44
C ASP A 115 7.77 -19.68 6.58
N ALA A 116 6.77 -20.39 6.05
CA ALA A 116 5.70 -19.80 5.27
C ALA A 116 4.88 -18.83 6.14
N MET A 117 4.51 -19.24 7.36
CA MET A 117 3.81 -18.38 8.31
C MET A 117 4.62 -17.12 8.65
N ALA A 118 5.92 -17.27 8.94
CA ALA A 118 6.79 -16.14 9.25
C ALA A 118 6.81 -15.13 8.10
N ARG A 119 6.91 -15.59 6.84
CA ARG A 119 6.88 -14.73 5.64
C ARG A 119 5.55 -14.01 5.50
N VAL A 120 4.44 -14.72 5.64
CA VAL A 120 3.09 -14.14 5.57
C VAL A 120 2.91 -13.08 6.66
N MET A 121 3.30 -13.38 7.90
CA MET A 121 3.23 -12.43 9.02
C MET A 121 4.13 -11.21 8.80
N THR A 122 5.33 -11.42 8.23
CA THR A 122 6.24 -10.31 7.94
C THR A 122 5.62 -9.34 6.94
N VAL A 123 5.03 -9.82 5.85
CA VAL A 123 4.43 -8.94 4.83
C VAL A 123 3.10 -8.36 5.28
N ASN A 124 2.22 -9.16 5.92
CA ASN A 124 0.83 -8.76 6.16
C ASN A 124 0.60 -8.11 7.54
N ALA A 125 1.53 -8.24 8.48
CA ALA A 125 1.39 -7.69 9.82
C ALA A 125 2.58 -6.78 10.20
N ILE A 126 3.81 -7.29 10.12
CA ILE A 126 5.00 -6.53 10.52
C ILE A 126 5.25 -5.38 9.55
N GLY A 127 5.19 -5.61 8.24
CA GLY A 127 5.36 -4.58 7.21
C GLY A 127 4.42 -3.39 7.38
N PRO A 128 3.10 -3.59 7.50
CA PRO A 128 2.16 -2.51 7.84
C PRO A 128 2.52 -1.74 9.11
N ALA A 129 2.94 -2.43 10.18
CA ALA A 129 3.36 -1.78 11.43
C ALA A 129 4.62 -0.92 11.23
N LEU A 130 5.59 -1.41 10.46
CA LEU A 130 6.79 -0.65 10.11
C LEU A 130 6.46 0.55 9.19
N ILE A 131 5.58 0.39 8.21
CA ILE A 131 5.08 1.52 7.42
C ILE A 131 4.47 2.58 8.35
N MET A 132 3.63 2.21 9.30
CA MET A 132 3.09 3.17 10.27
C MET A 132 4.19 3.87 11.06
N LYS A 133 5.19 3.13 11.55
CA LYS A 133 6.32 3.66 12.32
C LYS A 133 7.03 4.80 11.57
N TYR A 134 7.30 4.62 10.29
CA TYR A 134 8.09 5.56 9.50
C TYR A 134 7.25 6.63 8.80
N PHE A 135 5.99 6.37 8.46
CA PHE A 135 5.20 7.28 7.63
C PHE A 135 4.12 8.07 8.39
N VAL A 136 3.68 7.64 9.59
CA VAL A 136 2.80 8.47 10.43
C VAL A 136 3.44 9.81 10.78
N PRO A 137 4.77 9.90 11.09
CA PRO A 137 5.42 11.19 11.29
C PRO A 137 5.46 12.11 10.06
N LEU A 138 5.33 11.55 8.86
CA LEU A 138 5.32 12.25 7.58
C LEU A 138 3.91 12.62 7.10
N MET A 139 2.87 12.35 7.88
CA MET A 139 1.49 12.69 7.53
C MET A 139 1.12 14.11 7.97
N ALA A 140 0.16 14.73 7.26
CA ALA A 140 -0.40 16.00 7.65
C ALA A 140 -1.10 15.91 9.01
N ARG A 141 -0.97 16.96 9.84
CA ARG A 141 -1.50 17.02 11.20
C ARG A 141 -2.51 18.14 11.42
N ASP A 142 -2.53 19.09 10.52
CA ASP A 142 -3.35 20.31 10.56
C ASP A 142 -4.59 20.22 9.65
N LYS A 143 -4.72 19.14 8.90
CA LYS A 143 -5.82 18.87 7.98
C LYS A 143 -6.13 17.37 7.93
N LYS A 144 -7.16 16.99 7.17
CA LYS A 144 -7.52 15.59 6.97
C LYS A 144 -6.33 14.81 6.39
N ALA A 145 -5.93 13.76 7.09
CA ALA A 145 -4.98 12.78 6.63
C ALA A 145 -5.49 11.36 6.92
N VAL A 146 -5.22 10.43 6.00
CA VAL A 146 -5.65 9.03 6.11
C VAL A 146 -4.49 8.11 5.78
N MET A 147 -4.25 7.14 6.66
CA MET A 147 -3.42 5.97 6.37
C MET A 147 -4.31 4.74 6.32
N ALA A 148 -4.27 4.02 5.20
CA ALA A 148 -5.08 2.82 4.97
C ALA A 148 -4.17 1.62 4.69
N HIS A 149 -4.40 0.53 5.41
CA HIS A 149 -3.79 -0.77 5.14
C HIS A 149 -4.87 -1.73 4.66
N LEU A 150 -4.67 -2.33 3.49
CA LEU A 150 -5.61 -3.31 3.00
C LEU A 150 -5.51 -4.60 3.81
N SER A 151 -6.67 -5.11 4.19
CA SER A 151 -6.85 -6.39 4.84
C SER A 151 -7.73 -7.29 3.95
N ALA A 152 -8.22 -8.40 4.48
CA ALA A 152 -9.12 -9.30 3.79
C ALA A 152 -10.42 -9.50 4.59
N ARG A 153 -11.53 -9.77 3.89
CA ARG A 153 -12.83 -10.05 4.52
C ARG A 153 -12.75 -11.18 5.54
N VAL A 154 -12.01 -12.22 5.21
CA VAL A 154 -11.79 -13.40 6.08
C VAL A 154 -11.06 -13.07 7.39
N GLY A 155 -10.43 -11.90 7.50
CA GLY A 155 -9.86 -11.38 8.75
C GLY A 155 -10.92 -10.82 9.71
N SER A 156 -12.17 -10.68 9.29
CA SER A 156 -13.26 -10.20 10.13
C SER A 156 -13.86 -11.33 10.97
N ILE A 157 -13.90 -11.13 12.30
CA ILE A 157 -14.51 -12.09 13.24
C ILE A 157 -16.01 -12.29 12.91
N SER A 158 -16.70 -11.26 12.46
CA SER A 158 -18.13 -11.31 12.12
C SER A 158 -18.42 -11.90 10.75
N ASP A 159 -17.46 -11.94 9.84
CA ASP A 159 -17.59 -12.48 8.46
C ASP A 159 -16.81 -13.79 8.28
N ASN A 160 -16.54 -14.49 9.36
CA ASN A 160 -15.87 -15.79 9.33
C ASN A 160 -16.84 -16.91 8.88
N ARG A 161 -17.04 -17.01 7.58
CA ARG A 161 -17.93 -18.00 6.92
C ARG A 161 -17.16 -18.86 5.92
N LEU A 162 -16.02 -19.40 6.32
CA LEU A 162 -15.24 -20.36 5.53
C LEU A 162 -15.65 -21.78 5.86
#